data_c7510b8e09314227831b818a9cd65896
#
_entry.id   c7510b8e09314227831b818a9cd65896
#
_cell.length_a   1.000
_cell.length_b   1.000
_cell.length_c   1.000
_cell.angle_alpha   90.00
_cell.angle_beta   90.00
_cell.angle_gamma   90.00
#
_symmetry.space_group_name_H-M   'P 1'
#
loop_
_entity.id
_entity.type
_entity.pdbx_description
1 polymer ?
#
loop_
_entity_poly.entity_id
_entity_poly.type
_entity_poly.pdbx_seq_one_letter_code
_entity_poly.pdbx_strand_id
1 'polypeptide(L)'
;MSRIIIVVALLFMLACKKELASEIPVQDTIDTSTSMTTHSGNFINGPYGTVSGSAKVISDSGSYQVVLVNVQISNGPDLHVYLAREQQPIHFIDLGKLKSTSGTQLYLLNTAPDFTQYKYVLVHCQKFNHLFGSALIQ
;
A
#
# COMPACT_ATOMS: atom_id res chain seq x y z
N MET A 1 -23.23 -14.85 -59.75
CA MET A 1 -21.96 -14.86 -59.03
C MET A 1 -22.18 -14.07 -57.75
N SER A 2 -22.39 -14.80 -56.65
CA SER A 2 -22.67 -14.19 -55.35
C SER A 2 -21.31 -13.99 -54.62
N ARG A 3 -20.95 -12.75 -54.31
CA ARG A 3 -19.78 -12.43 -53.49
C ARG A 3 -20.24 -12.37 -52.03
N ILE A 4 -19.92 -13.42 -51.30
CA ILE A 4 -20.10 -13.47 -49.82
C ILE A 4 -18.98 -12.65 -49.21
N ILE A 5 -19.32 -11.49 -48.66
CA ILE A 5 -18.42 -10.68 -47.84
C ILE A 5 -18.50 -11.22 -46.43
N ILE A 6 -17.46 -11.95 -45.99
CA ILE A 6 -17.29 -12.37 -44.60
C ILE A 6 -16.75 -11.18 -43.83
N VAL A 7 -17.61 -10.52 -43.06
CA VAL A 7 -17.20 -9.52 -42.07
C VAL A 7 -16.75 -10.28 -40.83
N VAL A 8 -15.42 -10.41 -40.69
CA VAL A 8 -14.82 -10.89 -39.44
C VAL A 8 -14.89 -9.76 -38.42
N ALA A 9 -15.89 -9.84 -37.56
CA ALA A 9 -15.99 -8.98 -36.40
C ALA A 9 -14.91 -9.39 -35.38
N LEU A 10 -13.82 -8.66 -35.34
CA LEU A 10 -12.76 -8.81 -34.34
C LEU A 10 -13.29 -8.29 -33.01
N LEU A 11 -13.77 -9.22 -32.19
CA LEU A 11 -14.19 -8.92 -30.81
C LEU A 11 -12.91 -8.61 -30.01
N PHE A 12 -12.59 -7.33 -29.82
CA PHE A 12 -11.63 -6.89 -28.84
C PHE A 12 -12.22 -7.16 -27.45
N MET A 13 -11.86 -8.29 -26.86
CA MET A 13 -12.05 -8.54 -25.43
C MET A 13 -11.16 -7.55 -24.66
N LEU A 14 -11.69 -6.39 -24.28
CA LEU A 14 -11.10 -5.58 -23.24
C LEU A 14 -11.19 -6.38 -21.92
N ALA A 15 -10.17 -7.19 -21.67
CA ALA A 15 -9.97 -7.80 -20.38
C ALA A 15 -9.64 -6.66 -19.40
N CYS A 16 -10.65 -6.22 -18.66
CA CYS A 16 -10.48 -5.34 -17.52
C CYS A 16 -9.62 -6.08 -16.50
N LYS A 17 -8.30 -5.85 -16.51
CA LYS A 17 -7.39 -6.42 -15.50
C LYS A 17 -7.77 -5.79 -14.16
N LYS A 18 -8.34 -6.59 -13.29
CA LYS A 18 -8.55 -6.25 -11.89
C LYS A 18 -7.16 -6.07 -11.29
N GLU A 19 -6.77 -4.84 -10.93
CA GLU A 19 -5.46 -4.55 -10.34
C GLU A 19 -5.44 -4.96 -8.86
N LEU A 20 -5.46 -6.26 -8.61
CA LEU A 20 -5.23 -6.80 -7.27
C LEU A 20 -3.74 -6.72 -6.93
N ALA A 21 -3.44 -6.49 -5.65
CA ALA A 21 -2.08 -6.60 -5.15
C ALA A 21 -1.57 -8.04 -5.25
N SER A 22 -0.26 -8.22 -5.37
CA SER A 22 0.37 -9.54 -5.34
C SER A 22 0.07 -10.24 -4.02
N GLU A 23 -0.22 -11.53 -4.07
CA GLU A 23 -0.37 -12.39 -2.87
C GLU A 23 0.94 -13.12 -2.53
N ILE A 24 1.97 -13.00 -3.39
CA ILE A 24 3.29 -13.55 -3.10
C ILE A 24 3.93 -12.72 -2.00
N PRO A 25 4.34 -13.33 -0.86
CA PRO A 25 4.95 -12.60 0.25
C PRO A 25 6.21 -11.84 -0.20
N VAL A 26 6.31 -10.59 0.20
CA VAL A 26 7.51 -9.78 0.04
C VAL A 26 8.29 -9.84 1.36
N GLN A 27 9.61 -9.98 1.26
CA GLN A 27 10.52 -9.97 2.41
C GLN A 27 11.66 -8.98 2.12
N ASP A 28 11.31 -7.69 2.13
CA ASP A 28 12.32 -6.64 2.08
C ASP A 28 13.17 -6.66 3.35
N THR A 29 14.47 -6.45 3.22
CA THR A 29 15.41 -6.45 4.34
C THR A 29 15.70 -5.03 4.80
N ILE A 30 15.78 -4.84 6.12
CA ILE A 30 16.22 -3.60 6.75
C ILE A 30 17.67 -3.75 7.12
N ASP A 31 18.54 -2.82 6.72
CA ASP A 31 19.89 -2.76 7.23
C ASP A 31 19.87 -2.24 8.68
N THR A 32 19.93 -3.16 9.62
CA THR A 32 19.88 -2.82 11.05
C THR A 32 21.20 -2.23 11.59
N SER A 33 22.26 -2.21 10.79
CA SER A 33 23.55 -1.65 11.21
C SER A 33 23.56 -0.12 11.16
N THR A 34 22.78 0.47 10.28
CA THR A 34 22.72 1.92 10.05
C THR A 34 21.36 2.55 10.31
N SER A 35 20.31 1.73 10.38
CA SER A 35 18.93 2.20 10.52
C SER A 35 18.43 2.19 11.96
N MET A 36 17.61 3.18 12.31
CA MET A 36 16.97 3.32 13.60
C MET A 36 15.45 3.42 13.44
N THR A 37 14.70 2.62 14.20
CA THR A 37 13.24 2.80 14.29
C THR A 37 12.92 4.06 15.10
N THR A 38 12.20 4.99 14.50
CA THR A 38 11.82 6.26 15.14
C THR A 38 10.38 6.27 15.63
N HIS A 39 9.48 5.59 14.90
CA HIS A 39 8.05 5.50 15.23
C HIS A 39 7.54 4.10 14.88
N SER A 40 6.55 3.61 15.61
CA SER A 40 5.94 2.31 15.32
C SER A 40 4.51 2.21 15.84
N GLY A 41 3.71 1.32 15.24
CA GLY A 41 2.36 1.03 15.70
C GLY A 41 1.81 -0.24 15.05
N ASN A 42 0.82 -0.85 15.69
CA ASN A 42 0.14 -2.01 15.15
C ASN A 42 -1.03 -1.60 14.27
N PHE A 43 -1.29 -2.37 13.22
CA PHE A 43 -2.47 -2.19 12.40
C PHE A 43 -3.74 -2.61 13.13
N ILE A 44 -4.79 -1.86 12.88
CA ILE A 44 -6.17 -2.23 13.16
C ILE A 44 -6.97 -2.28 11.86
N ASN A 45 -8.01 -3.11 11.82
CA ASN A 45 -8.87 -3.23 10.65
C ASN A 45 -9.63 -1.94 10.37
N GLY A 46 -9.79 -1.62 9.09
CA GLY A 46 -10.72 -0.61 8.63
C GLY A 46 -12.11 -1.18 8.35
N PRO A 47 -13.04 -0.34 7.91
CA PRO A 47 -14.41 -0.77 7.62
C PRO A 47 -14.54 -1.66 6.38
N TYR A 48 -13.54 -1.70 5.51
CA TYR A 48 -13.63 -2.39 4.22
C TYR A 48 -12.63 -3.53 4.04
N GLY A 49 -11.79 -3.79 5.03
CA GLY A 49 -10.78 -4.83 4.93
C GLY A 49 -10.20 -5.24 6.27
N THR A 50 -9.26 -6.18 6.21
CA THR A 50 -8.51 -6.64 7.37
C THR A 50 -7.03 -6.41 7.14
N VAL A 51 -6.33 -5.90 8.16
CA VAL A 51 -4.89 -5.68 8.15
C VAL A 51 -4.33 -6.07 9.51
N SER A 52 -3.38 -6.98 9.53
CA SER A 52 -2.61 -7.34 10.73
C SER A 52 -1.12 -7.05 10.51
N GLY A 53 -0.34 -7.11 11.58
CA GLY A 53 1.07 -6.74 11.58
C GLY A 53 1.28 -5.32 12.10
N SER A 54 2.41 -4.72 11.79
CA SER A 54 2.75 -3.39 12.27
C SER A 54 3.34 -2.49 11.18
N ALA A 55 3.32 -1.19 11.44
CA ALA A 55 4.03 -0.20 10.66
C ALA A 55 5.16 0.40 11.51
N LYS A 56 6.28 0.71 10.86
CA LYS A 56 7.41 1.41 11.47
C LYS A 56 7.88 2.52 10.54
N VAL A 57 8.42 3.58 11.14
CA VAL A 57 9.25 4.54 10.43
C VAL A 57 10.69 4.27 10.84
N ILE A 58 11.54 4.06 9.86
CA ILE A 58 12.96 3.93 10.08
C ILE A 58 13.71 5.11 9.46
N SER A 59 14.72 5.58 10.16
CA SER A 59 15.70 6.55 9.66
C SER A 59 16.99 5.83 9.35
N ASP A 60 17.54 6.07 8.17
CA ASP A 60 18.80 5.55 7.72
C ASP A 60 19.60 6.66 7.03
N SER A 61 20.70 7.09 7.65
CA SER A 61 21.64 8.08 7.08
C SER A 61 20.93 9.36 6.56
N GLY A 62 19.88 9.82 7.28
CA GLY A 62 19.11 11.02 6.91
C GLY A 62 17.96 10.77 5.95
N SER A 63 17.77 9.56 5.47
CA SER A 63 16.60 9.13 4.70
C SER A 63 15.58 8.46 5.62
N TYR A 64 14.30 8.57 5.25
CA TYR A 64 13.21 7.91 5.99
C TYR A 64 12.49 6.90 5.12
N GLN A 65 12.03 5.83 5.76
CA GLN A 65 11.24 4.78 5.12
C GLN A 65 10.08 4.38 6.03
N VAL A 66 8.94 4.10 5.43
CA VAL A 66 7.85 3.39 6.10
C VAL A 66 8.00 1.91 5.81
N VAL A 67 7.93 1.10 6.85
CA VAL A 67 8.03 -0.36 6.74
C VAL A 67 6.75 -0.97 7.26
N LEU A 68 6.09 -1.78 6.42
CA LEU A 68 5.04 -2.69 6.86
C LEU A 68 5.72 -4.00 7.28
N VAL A 69 5.56 -4.39 8.54
CA VAL A 69 6.26 -5.53 9.13
C VAL A 69 5.31 -6.70 9.34
N ASN A 70 5.61 -7.84 8.72
CA ASN A 70 4.85 -9.09 8.84
C ASN A 70 3.34 -8.87 8.65
N VAL A 71 2.97 -8.10 7.63
CA VAL A 71 1.57 -7.80 7.39
C VAL A 71 0.84 -8.96 6.72
N GLN A 72 -0.46 -9.06 7.04
CA GLN A 72 -1.45 -9.84 6.33
C GLN A 72 -2.63 -8.92 6.02
N ILE A 73 -2.92 -8.74 4.75
CA ILE A 73 -3.89 -7.76 4.25
C ILE A 73 -4.90 -8.47 3.37
N SER A 74 -6.20 -8.26 3.60
CA SER A 74 -7.22 -8.74 2.67
C SER A 74 -7.04 -8.04 1.32
N ASN A 75 -7.16 -8.78 0.22
CA ASN A 75 -6.90 -8.20 -1.09
C ASN A 75 -8.06 -7.29 -1.55
N GLY A 76 -7.73 -6.38 -2.42
CA GLY A 76 -8.66 -5.44 -3.01
C GLY A 76 -8.07 -4.79 -4.26
N PRO A 77 -8.91 -4.17 -5.10
CA PRO A 77 -8.41 -3.47 -6.27
C PRO A 77 -7.72 -2.16 -5.84
N ASP A 78 -6.58 -1.87 -6.42
CA ASP A 78 -5.89 -0.59 -6.32
C ASP A 78 -5.52 -0.19 -4.87
N LEU A 79 -4.91 -1.12 -4.12
CA LEU A 79 -4.43 -0.86 -2.76
C LEU A 79 -3.15 -0.03 -2.78
N HIS A 80 -3.14 1.01 -1.97
CA HIS A 80 -2.00 1.91 -1.74
C HIS A 80 -1.64 1.98 -0.27
N VAL A 81 -0.42 2.42 0.00
CA VAL A 81 0.06 2.75 1.35
C VAL A 81 0.18 4.26 1.46
N TYR A 82 -0.46 4.82 2.48
CA TYR A 82 -0.41 6.25 2.77
C TYR A 82 0.23 6.52 4.12
N LEU A 83 1.00 7.60 4.20
CA LEU A 83 1.37 8.23 5.46
C LEU A 83 0.45 9.44 5.66
N ALA A 84 -0.37 9.45 6.70
CA ALA A 84 -1.48 10.39 6.86
C ALA A 84 -1.46 11.11 8.22
N ARG A 85 -2.12 12.26 8.26
CA ARG A 85 -2.31 13.02 9.51
C ARG A 85 -3.46 12.44 10.33
N GLU A 86 -4.49 11.96 9.65
CA GLU A 86 -5.71 11.42 10.25
C GLU A 86 -5.82 9.91 9.95
N GLN A 87 -6.68 9.25 10.70
CA GLN A 87 -7.06 7.85 10.45
C GLN A 87 -7.86 7.67 9.13
N GLN A 88 -8.18 8.77 8.48
CA GLN A 88 -8.84 8.85 7.18
C GLN A 88 -7.89 9.48 6.16
N PRO A 89 -8.00 9.16 4.86
CA PRO A 89 -7.13 9.73 3.83
C PRO A 89 -7.59 11.14 3.43
N ILE A 90 -7.42 12.12 4.34
CA ILE A 90 -7.74 13.53 4.12
C ILE A 90 -6.45 14.29 3.76
N HIS A 91 -5.46 14.29 4.69
CA HIS A 91 -4.15 14.86 4.45
C HIS A 91 -3.12 13.73 4.49
N PHE A 92 -2.63 13.33 3.35
CA PHE A 92 -1.75 12.17 3.24
C PHE A 92 -0.69 12.32 2.15
N ILE A 93 0.36 11.52 2.31
CA ILE A 93 1.41 11.28 1.32
C ILE A 93 1.17 9.87 0.78
N ASP A 94 0.96 9.75 -0.52
CA ASP A 94 0.86 8.44 -1.19
C ASP A 94 2.26 7.86 -1.37
N LEU A 95 2.53 6.73 -0.72
CA LEU A 95 3.81 6.03 -0.81
C LEU A 95 3.85 5.04 -1.98
N GLY A 96 2.76 4.90 -2.69
CA GLY A 96 2.63 4.04 -3.86
C GLY A 96 1.73 2.83 -3.62
N LYS A 97 1.62 2.01 -4.67
CA LYS A 97 0.83 0.78 -4.63
C LYS A 97 1.38 -0.21 -3.62
N LEU A 98 0.47 -0.92 -2.95
CA LEU A 98 0.83 -2.03 -2.08
C LEU A 98 1.60 -3.09 -2.89
N LYS A 99 2.81 -3.44 -2.45
CA LYS A 99 3.67 -4.41 -3.15
C LYS A 99 3.11 -5.84 -3.06
N SER A 100 2.59 -6.20 -1.89
CA SER A 100 1.99 -7.51 -1.63
C SER A 100 1.00 -7.46 -0.48
N THR A 101 0.07 -8.40 -0.45
CA THR A 101 -0.87 -8.57 0.68
C THR A 101 -0.22 -9.22 1.90
N SER A 102 1.05 -9.67 1.80
CA SER A 102 1.73 -10.32 2.92
C SER A 102 3.24 -10.03 2.93
N GLY A 103 3.83 -10.14 4.11
CA GLY A 103 5.26 -10.05 4.34
C GLY A 103 5.72 -8.70 4.89
N THR A 104 7.01 -8.40 4.71
CA THR A 104 7.64 -7.15 5.14
C THR A 104 7.99 -6.32 3.92
N GLN A 105 7.57 -5.06 3.88
CA GLN A 105 7.63 -4.21 2.69
C GLN A 105 8.12 -2.81 3.08
N LEU A 106 9.06 -2.28 2.30
CA LEU A 106 9.63 -0.95 2.50
C LEU A 106 9.06 0.05 1.49
N TYR A 107 8.81 1.26 1.96
CA TYR A 107 8.35 2.40 1.16
C TYR A 107 9.21 3.62 1.48
N LEU A 108 9.92 4.12 0.47
CA LEU A 108 10.81 5.27 0.63
C LEU A 108 10.01 6.57 0.76
N LEU A 109 10.41 7.41 1.71
CA LEU A 109 9.95 8.79 1.82
C LEU A 109 10.93 9.71 1.10
N ASN A 110 10.46 10.43 0.09
CA ASN A 110 11.29 11.36 -0.69
C ASN A 110 11.73 12.59 0.12
N THR A 111 10.96 12.93 1.15
CA THR A 111 11.24 14.04 2.08
C THR A 111 10.93 13.58 3.50
N ALA A 112 11.56 14.19 4.50
CA ALA A 112 11.23 13.97 5.90
C ALA A 112 9.94 14.74 6.25
N PRO A 113 8.79 14.06 6.46
CA PRO A 113 7.57 14.71 6.89
C PRO A 113 7.66 15.09 8.37
N ASP A 114 6.77 15.99 8.79
CA ASP A 114 6.59 16.28 10.21
C ASP A 114 5.82 15.15 10.90
N PHE A 115 6.53 14.22 11.54
CA PHE A 115 5.94 13.09 12.23
C PHE A 115 5.12 13.45 13.48
N THR A 116 5.14 14.69 13.93
CA THR A 116 4.20 15.17 14.95
C THR A 116 2.79 15.34 14.40
N GLN A 117 2.67 15.51 13.09
CA GLN A 117 1.40 15.61 12.36
C GLN A 117 1.05 14.33 11.60
N TYR A 118 1.99 13.76 10.88
CA TYR A 118 1.79 12.51 10.11
C TYR A 118 1.94 11.30 11.01
N LYS A 119 0.83 10.89 11.63
CA LYS A 119 0.81 9.87 12.71
C LYS A 119 0.22 8.53 12.29
N TYR A 120 -0.32 8.41 11.09
CA TYR A 120 -0.99 7.20 10.64
C TYR A 120 -0.36 6.64 9.39
N VAL A 121 -0.19 5.31 9.37
CA VAL A 121 0.04 4.55 8.14
C VAL A 121 -1.27 3.87 7.78
N LEU A 122 -1.74 4.11 6.56
CA LEU A 122 -3.01 3.59 6.05
C LEU A 122 -2.76 2.60 4.93
N VAL A 123 -3.56 1.53 4.90
CA VAL A 123 -3.76 0.70 3.70
C VAL A 123 -5.13 1.06 3.14
N HIS A 124 -5.15 1.57 1.92
CA HIS A 124 -6.32 2.21 1.34
C HIS A 124 -6.53 1.82 -0.12
N CYS A 125 -7.76 1.49 -0.49
CA CYS A 125 -8.16 1.30 -1.88
C CYS A 125 -8.45 2.67 -2.49
N GLN A 126 -7.58 3.13 -3.38
CA GLN A 126 -7.70 4.45 -3.99
C GLN A 126 -8.92 4.53 -4.92
N LYS A 127 -9.14 3.49 -5.70
CA LYS A 127 -10.22 3.45 -6.71
C LYS A 127 -11.62 3.61 -6.10
N PHE A 128 -11.88 3.01 -4.94
CA PHE A 128 -13.19 3.03 -4.29
C PHE A 128 -13.22 3.89 -3.02
N ASN A 129 -12.10 4.53 -2.66
CA ASN A 129 -11.97 5.30 -1.42
C ASN A 129 -12.35 4.47 -0.17
N HIS A 130 -11.80 3.27 -0.06
CA HIS A 130 -12.08 2.31 1.00
C HIS A 130 -10.87 2.12 1.91
N LEU A 131 -11.00 2.46 3.20
CA LEU A 131 -9.97 2.20 4.20
C LEU A 131 -9.98 0.72 4.60
N PHE A 132 -8.87 0.04 4.37
CA PHE A 132 -8.66 -1.37 4.74
C PHE A 132 -8.10 -1.52 6.14
N GLY A 133 -7.21 -0.65 6.54
CA GLY A 133 -6.64 -0.64 7.88
C GLY A 133 -5.76 0.57 8.14
N SER A 134 -5.46 0.81 9.41
CA SER A 134 -4.64 1.91 9.86
C SER A 134 -3.74 1.52 11.02
N ALA A 135 -2.57 2.11 11.11
CA ALA A 135 -1.66 2.01 12.25
C ALA A 135 -1.34 3.42 12.77
N LEU A 136 -1.59 3.67 14.04
CA LEU A 136 -1.12 4.88 14.72
C LEU A 136 0.34 4.66 15.12
N ILE A 137 1.24 5.40 14.52
CA ILE A 137 2.68 5.34 14.79
C ILE A 137 3.10 6.39 15.81
N GLN A 138 3.81 5.96 16.86
CA GLN A 138 4.28 6.79 17.97
C GLN A 138 5.77 6.56 18.23
#